data_1e9e2a9fd597a30a6e7d0ab619c20794
#
_entry.id   1e9e2a9fd597a30a6e7d0ab619c20794
#
_cell.length_a   1.000
_cell.length_b   1.000
_cell.length_c   1.000
_cell.angle_alpha   90.00
_cell.angle_beta   90.00
_cell.angle_gamma   90.00
#
_symmetry.space_group_name_H-M   'P 1'
#
loop_
_entity.id
_entity.type
_entity.pdbx_description
1 polymer ?
#
loop_
_entity_poly.entity_id
_entity_poly.type
_entity_poly.pdbx_seq_one_letter_code
_entity_poly.pdbx_strand_id
1 'polypeptide(L)'
;VREDLDGFFKQEMVIQTPPPPLLPCPLSAGWDKVAEVRLPRLDGAGQPSGGFSAATYRADRDELWLLSDAPVGQLVGWSGLGKLGKTPLRPLGVVPLRSGTGANLPESMDGEGLVLKGERAWVVSEGRRTPERPPQLLRFNRRSGELELAMPMPAAWQPAPGQGLASNGGPESLTLLRRRDKPAVLLIAAESALLQDPPGQVRVLGWPLGTSMESLAGDPEPRQPLRLPQGDGWGLTDLLALPETSNEATLLGLQRRFQAPDQWSNRLVLYPLPKPITSGANPAALPSLISWDLQAIGLSPDNWEAITPGPPLEDGRPTLLLVSDDNFSPLQDNLLSLLAPRRSAACRFDTGHGSI
;
A
#
# COMPACT_ATOMS: atom_id res chain seq x y z
N VAL A 1 23.06 -41.13 -47.00
CA VAL A 1 23.36 -40.44 -45.75
C VAL A 1 22.20 -39.51 -45.52
N ARG A 2 21.26 -39.94 -44.68
CA ARG A 2 20.16 -39.14 -44.14
C ARG A 2 20.52 -38.93 -42.69
N GLU A 3 20.66 -37.69 -42.28
CA GLU A 3 20.77 -37.31 -40.85
C GLU A 3 19.47 -36.67 -40.41
N ASP A 4 19.00 -37.18 -39.29
CA ASP A 4 17.78 -36.80 -38.59
C ASP A 4 17.88 -35.39 -38.04
N LEU A 5 16.84 -34.59 -38.29
CA LEU A 5 16.54 -33.33 -37.62
C LEU A 5 15.20 -33.46 -36.92
N ASP A 6 15.18 -34.13 -35.78
CA ASP A 6 14.05 -34.12 -34.85
C ASP A 6 14.54 -33.77 -33.45
N GLY A 7 14.71 -32.46 -33.23
CA GLY A 7 14.95 -31.85 -31.93
C GLY A 7 13.98 -30.72 -31.67
N PHE A 8 12.67 -30.99 -31.79
CA PHE A 8 11.67 -30.03 -31.33
C PHE A 8 11.61 -30.02 -29.80
N PHE A 9 12.15 -28.96 -29.24
CA PHE A 9 11.93 -28.60 -27.83
C PHE A 9 10.43 -28.46 -27.57
N LYS A 10 9.81 -29.45 -26.94
CA LYS A 10 8.54 -29.28 -26.25
C LYS A 10 8.78 -28.34 -25.04
N GLN A 11 8.58 -27.07 -25.27
CA GLN A 11 8.42 -26.12 -24.19
C GLN A 11 7.07 -26.43 -23.53
N GLU A 12 7.07 -27.18 -22.43
CA GLU A 12 5.89 -27.33 -21.59
C GLU A 12 5.45 -25.94 -21.15
N MET A 13 4.37 -25.48 -21.72
CA MET A 13 3.64 -24.31 -21.24
C MET A 13 3.09 -24.67 -19.86
N VAL A 14 3.83 -24.33 -18.81
CA VAL A 14 3.30 -24.37 -17.46
C VAL A 14 2.16 -23.36 -17.42
N ILE A 15 0.93 -23.84 -17.51
CA ILE A 15 -0.27 -23.05 -17.26
C ILE A 15 -0.20 -22.65 -15.80
N GLN A 16 0.36 -21.49 -15.52
CA GLN A 16 0.32 -20.92 -14.17
C GLN A 16 -1.14 -20.60 -13.88
N THR A 17 -1.77 -21.40 -13.03
CA THR A 17 -3.06 -21.05 -12.45
C THR A 17 -2.91 -19.67 -11.77
N PRO A 18 -3.83 -18.73 -12.04
CA PRO A 18 -3.76 -17.42 -11.41
C PRO A 18 -3.74 -17.59 -9.89
N PRO A 19 -2.93 -16.80 -9.19
CA PRO A 19 -2.87 -16.88 -7.74
C PRO A 19 -4.28 -16.68 -7.15
N PRO A 20 -4.62 -17.39 -6.08
CA PRO A 20 -5.93 -17.26 -5.46
C PRO A 20 -6.16 -15.79 -5.03
N PRO A 21 -7.39 -15.27 -5.16
CA PRO A 21 -7.68 -13.88 -4.82
C PRO A 21 -7.41 -13.57 -3.35
N LEU A 22 -6.86 -12.38 -3.08
CA LEU A 22 -6.55 -11.88 -1.74
C LEU A 22 -7.80 -11.40 -0.98
N LEU A 23 -8.95 -12.02 -1.17
CA LEU A 23 -10.19 -11.66 -0.49
C LEU A 23 -10.85 -12.87 0.15
N PRO A 24 -11.58 -12.68 1.28
CA PRO A 24 -12.43 -13.72 1.84
C PRO A 24 -13.47 -14.23 0.83
N CYS A 25 -13.81 -15.50 0.92
CA CYS A 25 -14.88 -16.05 0.09
C CYS A 25 -15.82 -16.97 0.90
N PRO A 26 -17.10 -16.60 1.05
CA PRO A 26 -17.70 -15.32 0.66
C PRO A 26 -17.06 -14.14 1.41
N LEU A 27 -17.25 -12.92 0.93
CA LEU A 27 -16.67 -11.72 1.59
C LEU A 27 -17.03 -11.61 3.07
N SER A 28 -18.24 -12.06 3.45
CA SER A 28 -18.70 -12.11 4.85
C SER A 28 -17.93 -13.09 5.74
N ALA A 29 -17.14 -14.00 5.18
CA ALA A 29 -16.34 -14.93 5.98
C ALA A 29 -15.23 -14.21 6.76
N GLY A 30 -14.73 -13.06 6.27
CA GLY A 30 -13.73 -12.25 6.94
C GLY A 30 -12.33 -12.86 6.91
N TRP A 31 -11.52 -12.48 7.87
CA TRP A 31 -10.08 -12.76 7.93
C TRP A 31 -9.71 -13.57 9.17
N ASP A 32 -8.59 -14.29 9.09
CA ASP A 32 -7.90 -14.88 10.24
C ASP A 32 -6.64 -14.09 10.52
N LYS A 33 -6.39 -13.71 11.78
CA LYS A 33 -5.07 -13.28 12.22
C LYS A 33 -4.17 -14.51 12.38
N VAL A 34 -3.14 -14.62 11.52
CA VAL A 34 -2.23 -15.77 11.48
C VAL A 34 -1.06 -15.57 12.44
N ALA A 35 -0.49 -14.37 12.45
CA ALA A 35 0.63 -14.02 13.32
C ALA A 35 0.62 -12.51 13.59
N GLU A 36 1.22 -12.12 14.71
CA GLU A 36 1.49 -10.73 15.05
C GLU A 36 2.79 -10.71 15.85
N VAL A 37 3.74 -9.89 15.41
CA VAL A 37 5.07 -9.77 16.03
C VAL A 37 5.44 -8.31 16.19
N ARG A 38 6.32 -8.02 17.15
CA ARG A 38 6.96 -6.71 17.28
C ARG A 38 8.17 -6.64 16.38
N LEU A 39 8.29 -5.56 15.63
CA LEU A 39 9.52 -5.26 14.92
C LEU A 39 10.57 -4.73 15.91
N PRO A 40 11.85 -5.05 15.70
CA PRO A 40 12.92 -4.51 16.53
C PRO A 40 12.95 -2.97 16.46
N ARG A 41 13.14 -2.31 17.60
CA ARG A 41 13.34 -0.85 17.68
C ARG A 41 14.70 -0.37 17.17
N LEU A 42 15.60 -1.30 16.93
CA LEU A 42 16.91 -1.07 16.34
C LEU A 42 17.02 -1.85 15.04
N ASP A 43 17.60 -1.23 14.03
CA ASP A 43 17.95 -1.89 12.79
C ASP A 43 19.13 -2.86 12.94
N GLY A 44 19.56 -3.50 11.84
CA GLY A 44 20.69 -4.41 11.84
C GLY A 44 22.04 -3.76 12.17
N ALA A 45 22.14 -2.44 12.16
CA ALA A 45 23.32 -1.65 12.52
C ALA A 45 23.24 -1.08 13.94
N GLY A 46 22.15 -1.36 14.68
CA GLY A 46 21.92 -0.84 16.02
C GLY A 46 21.43 0.62 16.06
N GLN A 47 20.93 1.15 14.94
CA GLN A 47 20.34 2.49 14.90
C GLN A 47 18.84 2.42 15.18
N PRO A 48 18.23 3.49 15.75
CA PRO A 48 16.79 3.56 15.96
C PRO A 48 16.00 3.30 14.66
N SER A 49 15.00 2.47 14.75
CA SER A 49 14.14 2.05 13.64
C SER A 49 12.68 2.10 14.09
N GLY A 50 11.87 2.86 13.38
CA GLY A 50 10.45 3.10 13.71
C GLY A 50 9.85 4.14 12.78
N GLY A 51 8.67 4.68 13.12
CA GLY A 51 7.99 5.67 12.30
C GLY A 51 7.61 5.08 10.93
N PHE A 52 6.96 3.91 10.89
CA PHE A 52 6.68 3.21 9.64
C PHE A 52 5.31 3.57 9.09
N SER A 53 5.28 4.43 8.08
CA SER A 53 4.05 4.90 7.42
C SER A 53 3.64 4.04 6.23
N ALA A 54 4.58 3.35 5.57
CA ALA A 54 4.26 2.55 4.38
C ALA A 54 5.07 1.26 4.28
N ALA A 55 4.53 0.30 3.52
CA ALA A 55 5.14 -1.02 3.35
C ALA A 55 5.02 -1.55 1.92
N THR A 56 6.04 -2.25 1.46
CA THR A 56 5.97 -3.05 0.23
C THR A 56 6.67 -4.40 0.44
N TYR A 57 5.92 -5.50 0.23
CA TYR A 57 6.48 -6.84 0.24
C TYR A 57 6.83 -7.31 -1.17
N ARG A 58 8.02 -7.87 -1.30
CA ARG A 58 8.54 -8.44 -2.53
C ARG A 58 8.55 -9.97 -2.43
N ALA A 59 7.55 -10.60 -3.02
CA ALA A 59 7.35 -12.05 -2.95
C ALA A 59 8.49 -12.85 -3.63
N ASP A 60 9.12 -12.29 -4.66
CA ASP A 60 10.23 -12.91 -5.39
C ASP A 60 11.49 -13.11 -4.55
N ARG A 61 11.60 -12.41 -3.41
CA ARG A 61 12.79 -12.42 -2.54
C ARG A 61 12.47 -12.64 -1.06
N ASP A 62 11.19 -12.75 -0.69
CA ASP A 62 10.73 -12.75 0.70
C ASP A 62 11.27 -11.54 1.49
N GLU A 63 11.18 -10.35 0.88
CA GLU A 63 11.66 -9.08 1.45
C GLU A 63 10.49 -8.14 1.74
N LEU A 64 10.44 -7.60 2.95
CA LEU A 64 9.58 -6.48 3.33
C LEU A 64 10.42 -5.22 3.41
N TRP A 65 10.00 -4.18 2.72
CA TRP A 65 10.58 -2.85 2.78
C TRP A 65 9.57 -1.88 3.38
N LEU A 66 9.99 -1.18 4.42
CA LEU A 66 9.21 -0.20 5.16
C LEU A 66 9.75 1.19 4.88
N LEU A 67 8.85 2.15 4.71
CA LEU A 67 9.19 3.56 4.65
C LEU A 67 9.07 4.13 6.08
N SER A 68 10.15 4.72 6.54
CA SER A 68 10.18 5.43 7.83
C SER A 68 10.25 6.93 7.56
N ASP A 69 9.44 7.71 8.26
CA ASP A 69 9.40 9.17 8.25
C ASP A 69 10.43 9.81 9.20
N ALA A 70 11.34 8.99 9.78
CA ALA A 70 12.43 9.47 10.64
C ALA A 70 13.07 10.74 10.06
N PRO A 71 13.74 11.58 10.88
CA PRO A 71 14.12 12.96 10.49
C PRO A 71 14.75 13.08 9.10
N VAL A 72 15.31 11.98 8.62
CA VAL A 72 15.72 11.75 7.24
C VAL A 72 14.98 10.50 6.79
N GLY A 73 13.99 10.62 5.91
CA GLY A 73 13.25 9.48 5.39
C GLY A 73 14.16 8.35 4.95
N GLN A 74 13.77 7.10 5.22
CA GLN A 74 14.59 5.95 4.90
C GLN A 74 13.74 4.71 4.56
N LEU A 75 14.32 3.81 3.78
CA LEU A 75 13.77 2.48 3.55
C LEU A 75 14.47 1.48 4.47
N VAL A 76 13.69 0.73 5.24
CA VAL A 76 14.19 -0.30 6.16
C VAL A 76 13.76 -1.67 5.65
N GLY A 77 14.72 -2.57 5.43
CA GLY A 77 14.48 -3.88 4.84
C GLY A 77 14.53 -5.02 5.84
N TRP A 78 13.58 -5.95 5.72
CA TRP A 78 13.50 -7.19 6.50
C TRP A 78 13.24 -8.40 5.58
N SER A 79 13.68 -9.58 5.98
CA SER A 79 13.39 -10.84 5.28
C SER A 79 13.01 -11.96 6.25
N GLY A 80 12.48 -13.05 5.71
CA GLY A 80 12.02 -14.19 6.51
C GLY A 80 10.54 -14.15 6.85
N LEU A 81 9.74 -13.40 6.06
CA LEU A 81 8.29 -13.21 6.27
C LEU A 81 7.51 -14.52 6.11
N GLY A 82 7.98 -15.45 5.25
CA GLY A 82 7.35 -16.75 5.07
C GLY A 82 7.30 -17.62 6.34
N LYS A 83 8.03 -17.22 7.39
CA LYS A 83 8.04 -17.89 8.71
C LYS A 83 7.72 -16.90 9.84
N LEU A 84 6.95 -15.87 9.55
CA LEU A 84 6.57 -14.86 10.54
C LEU A 84 5.93 -15.50 11.78
N GLY A 85 6.38 -15.08 12.95
CA GLY A 85 5.95 -15.65 14.24
C GLY A 85 6.58 -17.01 14.60
N LYS A 86 7.26 -17.69 13.66
CA LYS A 86 7.99 -18.96 13.89
C LYS A 86 9.50 -18.75 14.05
N THR A 87 10.06 -17.81 13.30
CA THR A 87 11.49 -17.47 13.35
C THR A 87 11.68 -15.95 13.37
N PRO A 88 12.75 -15.44 13.99
CA PRO A 88 13.05 -14.02 13.93
C PRO A 88 13.24 -13.52 12.49
N LEU A 89 12.78 -12.30 12.23
CA LEU A 89 13.08 -11.61 10.97
C LEU A 89 14.58 -11.29 10.88
N ARG A 90 15.09 -11.25 9.66
CA ARG A 90 16.48 -10.90 9.39
C ARG A 90 16.55 -9.50 8.78
N PRO A 91 17.34 -8.57 9.35
CA PRO A 91 17.53 -7.26 8.76
C PRO A 91 18.27 -7.37 7.42
N LEU A 92 17.82 -6.60 6.42
CA LEU A 92 18.49 -6.47 5.12
C LEU A 92 19.31 -5.19 5.03
N GLY A 93 19.05 -4.23 5.91
CA GLY A 93 19.72 -2.95 5.96
C GLY A 93 18.78 -1.78 5.80
N VAL A 94 19.37 -0.59 5.77
CA VAL A 94 18.68 0.70 5.66
C VAL A 94 19.22 1.46 4.45
N VAL A 95 18.33 2.08 3.70
CA VAL A 95 18.67 2.96 2.59
C VAL A 95 18.16 4.37 2.94
N PRO A 96 19.03 5.28 3.38
CA PRO A 96 18.66 6.67 3.62
C PRO A 96 18.21 7.33 2.32
N LEU A 97 17.08 8.01 2.33
CA LEU A 97 16.60 8.78 1.19
C LEU A 97 17.33 10.13 1.17
N ARG A 98 17.77 10.54 -0.02
CA ARG A 98 18.66 11.70 -0.21
C ARG A 98 18.18 12.56 -1.36
N SER A 99 18.58 13.85 -1.35
CA SER A 99 18.41 14.71 -2.50
C SER A 99 19.24 14.21 -3.69
N GLY A 100 18.94 14.68 -4.91
CA GLY A 100 19.70 14.33 -6.10
C GLY A 100 21.18 14.82 -6.07
N THR A 101 21.58 15.59 -5.07
CA THR A 101 22.98 15.97 -4.82
C THR A 101 23.67 15.10 -3.77
N GLY A 102 22.99 14.05 -3.27
CA GLY A 102 23.48 13.18 -2.20
C GLY A 102 23.40 13.77 -0.78
N ALA A 103 22.93 15.02 -0.64
CA ALA A 103 22.65 15.61 0.68
C ALA A 103 21.37 14.98 1.28
N ASN A 104 21.20 15.12 2.59
CA ASN A 104 19.94 14.72 3.24
C ASN A 104 18.75 15.45 2.60
N LEU A 105 17.61 14.76 2.50
CA LEU A 105 16.37 15.43 2.14
C LEU A 105 16.05 16.52 3.16
N PRO A 106 15.39 17.61 2.72
CA PRO A 106 14.84 18.56 3.67
C PRO A 106 13.97 17.84 4.69
N GLU A 107 13.93 18.32 5.94
CA GLU A 107 13.03 17.85 7.01
C GLU A 107 11.53 17.89 6.65
N SER A 108 11.24 18.30 5.42
CA SER A 108 9.91 18.43 4.84
C SER A 108 9.38 17.16 4.20
N MET A 109 10.18 16.13 4.03
CA MET A 109 9.66 14.87 3.53
C MET A 109 8.95 14.14 4.67
N ASP A 110 7.68 13.99 4.50
CA ASP A 110 6.76 13.24 5.36
C ASP A 110 6.16 12.16 4.47
N GLY A 111 6.85 11.03 4.40
CA GLY A 111 6.54 9.99 3.42
C GLY A 111 5.49 9.03 3.95
N GLU A 112 4.35 8.91 3.23
CA GLU A 112 3.16 8.19 3.70
C GLU A 112 2.78 7.00 2.83
N GLY A 113 3.28 6.89 1.63
CA GLY A 113 2.99 5.77 0.73
C GLY A 113 4.21 5.30 -0.02
N LEU A 114 4.31 3.99 -0.28
CA LEU A 114 5.48 3.36 -0.91
C LEU A 114 5.08 2.32 -1.97
N VAL A 115 5.61 2.49 -3.18
CA VAL A 115 5.57 1.46 -4.23
C VAL A 115 6.98 1.19 -4.73
N LEU A 116 7.43 -0.06 -4.63
CA LEU A 116 8.70 -0.51 -5.22
C LEU A 116 8.47 -1.14 -6.59
N LYS A 117 9.19 -0.66 -7.59
CA LYS A 117 9.17 -1.24 -8.95
C LYS A 117 10.56 -1.19 -9.58
N GLY A 118 11.09 -2.35 -9.93
CA GLY A 118 12.46 -2.46 -10.45
C GLY A 118 13.46 -1.82 -9.48
N GLU A 119 14.22 -0.87 -9.98
CA GLU A 119 15.22 -0.12 -9.20
C GLU A 119 14.62 1.20 -8.62
N ARG A 120 13.32 1.39 -8.71
CA ARG A 120 12.64 2.62 -8.30
C ARG A 120 11.79 2.43 -7.04
N ALA A 121 11.84 3.41 -6.16
CA ALA A 121 10.95 3.59 -5.03
C ALA A 121 10.10 4.84 -5.29
N TRP A 122 8.80 4.66 -5.46
CA TRP A 122 7.84 5.73 -5.52
C TRP A 122 7.33 6.00 -4.11
N VAL A 123 7.35 7.25 -3.70
CA VAL A 123 6.92 7.70 -2.38
C VAL A 123 5.96 8.89 -2.55
N VAL A 124 4.84 8.86 -1.87
CA VAL A 124 4.01 10.04 -1.70
C VAL A 124 4.36 10.69 -0.37
N SER A 125 4.47 12.03 -0.37
CA SER A 125 4.77 12.81 0.82
C SER A 125 3.69 13.86 1.04
N GLU A 126 3.18 13.97 2.28
CA GLU A 126 2.21 15.01 2.61
C GLU A 126 2.84 16.39 2.78
N GLY A 127 4.14 16.48 2.95
CA GLY A 127 4.86 17.74 3.19
C GLY A 127 4.53 18.32 4.57
N ARG A 128 4.51 19.65 4.65
CA ARG A 128 4.20 20.37 5.92
C ARG A 128 3.13 21.45 5.75
N ARG A 129 2.29 21.33 4.74
CA ARG A 129 1.20 22.25 4.41
C ARG A 129 1.65 23.70 4.26
N THR A 130 2.84 23.91 3.74
CA THR A 130 3.35 25.23 3.37
C THR A 130 3.79 25.22 1.91
N PRO A 131 3.83 26.38 1.23
CA PRO A 131 4.32 26.45 -0.15
C PRO A 131 5.75 25.94 -0.34
N GLU A 132 6.59 26.06 0.70
CA GLU A 132 7.98 25.58 0.70
C GLU A 132 8.07 24.07 0.90
N ARG A 133 7.01 23.48 1.47
CA ARG A 133 6.92 22.05 1.81
C ARG A 133 5.60 21.46 1.31
N PRO A 134 5.41 21.45 -0.02
CA PRO A 134 4.16 21.00 -0.62
C PRO A 134 4.03 19.48 -0.58
N PRO A 135 2.81 18.94 -0.67
CA PRO A 135 2.60 17.54 -0.93
C PRO A 135 3.11 17.16 -2.32
N GLN A 136 3.81 16.02 -2.42
CA GLN A 136 4.51 15.62 -3.63
C GLN A 136 4.46 14.11 -3.88
N LEU A 137 4.55 13.71 -5.15
CA LEU A 137 4.95 12.38 -5.56
C LEU A 137 6.45 12.40 -5.87
N LEU A 138 7.21 11.54 -5.19
CA LEU A 138 8.66 11.46 -5.27
C LEU A 138 9.06 10.11 -5.89
N ARG A 139 10.17 10.08 -6.63
CA ARG A 139 10.78 8.85 -7.09
C ARG A 139 12.25 8.82 -6.73
N PHE A 140 12.65 7.78 -6.06
CA PHE A 140 14.04 7.55 -5.64
C PHE A 140 14.64 6.35 -6.36
N ASN A 141 15.94 6.34 -6.50
CA ASN A 141 16.69 5.12 -6.74
C ASN A 141 16.67 4.25 -5.48
N ARG A 142 16.13 3.05 -5.56
CA ARG A 142 15.93 2.17 -4.41
C ARG A 142 17.23 1.71 -3.74
N ARG A 143 18.36 1.69 -4.46
CA ARG A 143 19.65 1.22 -3.93
C ARG A 143 20.46 2.34 -3.32
N SER A 144 20.53 3.48 -3.99
CA SER A 144 21.30 4.63 -3.52
C SER A 144 20.50 5.56 -2.59
N GLY A 145 19.16 5.49 -2.65
CA GLY A 145 18.27 6.42 -1.96
C GLY A 145 18.22 7.80 -2.61
N GLU A 146 18.85 8.02 -3.76
CA GLU A 146 18.88 9.33 -4.41
C GLU A 146 17.56 9.69 -5.06
N LEU A 147 17.09 10.92 -4.84
CA LEU A 147 15.90 11.48 -5.46
C LEU A 147 16.17 11.72 -6.97
N GLU A 148 15.31 11.15 -7.81
CA GLU A 148 15.37 11.26 -9.26
C GLU A 148 14.26 12.12 -9.85
N LEU A 149 13.13 12.24 -9.14
CA LEU A 149 11.96 12.99 -9.58
C LEU A 149 11.16 13.50 -8.38
N ALA A 150 10.72 14.76 -8.46
CA ALA A 150 9.75 15.33 -7.54
C ALA A 150 8.64 16.02 -8.34
N MET A 151 7.41 15.59 -8.14
CA MET A 151 6.22 16.12 -8.81
C MET A 151 5.25 16.66 -7.76
N PRO A 152 4.89 17.93 -7.81
CA PRO A 152 3.92 18.49 -6.89
C PRO A 152 2.54 17.85 -7.12
N MET A 153 1.77 17.67 -6.05
CA MET A 153 0.36 17.34 -6.17
C MET A 153 -0.39 18.46 -6.90
N PRO A 154 -1.52 18.16 -7.58
CA PRO A 154 -2.31 19.17 -8.27
C PRO A 154 -2.69 20.35 -7.37
N ALA A 155 -2.92 21.53 -7.97
CA ALA A 155 -3.22 22.75 -7.24
C ALA A 155 -4.34 22.62 -6.19
N ALA A 156 -5.34 21.81 -6.46
CA ALA A 156 -6.43 21.55 -5.52
C ALA A 156 -6.02 20.82 -4.23
N TRP A 157 -4.84 20.19 -4.20
CA TRP A 157 -4.26 19.53 -3.03
C TRP A 157 -3.26 20.44 -2.29
N GLN A 158 -2.85 21.53 -2.94
CA GLN A 158 -1.86 22.45 -2.36
C GLN A 158 -2.48 23.30 -1.26
N PRO A 159 -1.73 23.58 -0.18
CA PRO A 159 -2.21 24.40 0.91
C PRO A 159 -2.52 25.84 0.45
N ALA A 160 -3.77 26.27 0.71
CA ALA A 160 -4.23 27.64 0.52
C ALA A 160 -5.36 27.92 1.53
N PRO A 161 -5.74 29.19 1.77
CA PRO A 161 -6.83 29.52 2.68
C PRO A 161 -8.15 28.81 2.30
N GLY A 162 -8.66 27.93 3.16
CA GLY A 162 -9.89 27.14 2.93
C GLY A 162 -9.79 26.07 1.85
N GLN A 163 -8.59 25.73 1.41
CA GLN A 163 -8.33 24.76 0.34
C GLN A 163 -7.14 23.87 0.68
N GLY A 164 -7.06 22.73 0.01
CA GLY A 164 -5.96 21.78 0.12
C GLY A 164 -6.10 20.85 1.31
N LEU A 165 -4.98 20.37 1.80
CA LEU A 165 -4.94 19.38 2.86
C LEU A 165 -5.46 19.91 4.19
N ALA A 166 -6.26 19.12 4.88
CA ALA A 166 -6.57 19.33 6.29
C ALA A 166 -5.32 19.04 7.15
N SER A 167 -5.37 19.38 8.44
CA SER A 167 -4.33 18.98 9.39
C SER A 167 -4.33 17.46 9.53
N ASN A 168 -3.19 16.79 9.32
CA ASN A 168 -3.09 15.35 9.29
C ASN A 168 -4.14 14.73 8.34
N GLY A 169 -4.15 15.14 7.10
CA GLY A 169 -5.13 14.69 6.10
C GLY A 169 -4.53 14.71 4.72
N GLY A 170 -3.21 14.48 4.64
CA GLY A 170 -2.42 14.48 3.42
C GLY A 170 -2.65 13.31 2.50
N PRO A 171 -1.85 13.18 1.43
CA PRO A 171 -1.80 11.98 0.63
C PRO A 171 -1.11 10.87 1.43
N GLU A 172 -1.91 9.97 2.00
CA GLU A 172 -1.44 8.88 2.88
C GLU A 172 -1.14 7.59 2.11
N SER A 173 -1.87 7.29 1.05
CA SER A 173 -1.76 6.00 0.38
C SER A 173 -1.18 6.09 -1.01
N LEU A 174 -0.38 5.09 -1.37
CA LEU A 174 0.17 4.92 -2.71
C LEU A 174 0.14 3.45 -3.12
N THR A 175 -0.60 3.12 -4.18
CA THR A 175 -0.68 1.75 -4.68
C THR A 175 -0.55 1.66 -6.20
N LEU A 176 -0.04 0.54 -6.68
CA LEU A 176 0.13 0.29 -8.12
C LEU A 176 -1.05 -0.50 -8.67
N LEU A 177 -1.91 0.18 -9.41
CA LEU A 177 -3.00 -0.45 -10.16
C LEU A 177 -2.47 -1.02 -11.48
N ARG A 178 -2.64 -2.33 -11.65
CA ARG A 178 -2.40 -3.03 -12.91
C ARG A 178 -3.70 -3.63 -13.41
N ARG A 179 -4.00 -3.40 -14.67
CA ARG A 179 -5.14 -3.99 -15.37
C ARG A 179 -4.67 -4.62 -16.67
N ARG A 180 -5.39 -5.67 -17.09
CA ARG A 180 -5.10 -6.30 -18.38
C ARG A 180 -5.27 -5.27 -19.50
N ASP A 181 -4.32 -5.22 -20.41
CA ASP A 181 -4.32 -4.40 -21.63
C ASP A 181 -4.48 -2.88 -21.39
N LYS A 182 -4.13 -2.40 -20.19
CA LYS A 182 -4.14 -0.96 -19.85
C LYS A 182 -2.81 -0.55 -19.22
N PRO A 183 -2.39 0.71 -19.42
CA PRO A 183 -1.23 1.24 -18.70
C PRO A 183 -1.40 1.09 -17.20
N ALA A 184 -0.31 0.82 -16.50
CA ALA A 184 -0.28 0.83 -15.06
C ALA A 184 -0.47 2.26 -14.53
N VAL A 185 -1.06 2.38 -13.35
CA VAL A 185 -1.38 3.67 -12.72
C VAL A 185 -0.96 3.63 -11.26
N LEU A 186 -0.26 4.66 -10.80
CA LEU A 186 -0.12 4.91 -9.37
C LEU A 186 -1.41 5.57 -8.88
N LEU A 187 -2.09 4.95 -7.93
CA LEU A 187 -3.24 5.53 -7.25
C LEU A 187 -2.79 6.13 -5.93
N ILE A 188 -3.22 7.35 -5.68
CA ILE A 188 -2.93 8.12 -4.47
C ILE A 188 -4.28 8.53 -3.87
N ALA A 189 -4.47 8.35 -2.58
CA ALA A 189 -5.63 8.87 -1.88
C ALA A 189 -5.20 9.73 -0.68
N ALA A 190 -6.02 10.72 -0.34
CA ALA A 190 -5.86 11.48 0.90
C ALA A 190 -6.33 10.64 2.10
N GLU A 191 -5.86 10.95 3.30
CA GLU A 191 -6.35 10.35 4.53
C GLU A 191 -7.80 10.76 4.80
N SER A 192 -8.10 12.02 4.58
CA SER A 192 -9.40 12.62 4.88
C SER A 192 -9.86 13.55 3.75
N ALA A 193 -11.04 14.16 3.91
CA ALA A 193 -11.55 15.16 2.98
C ALA A 193 -10.62 16.38 2.96
N LEU A 194 -10.33 16.91 1.76
CA LEU A 194 -9.67 18.20 1.66
C LEU A 194 -10.59 19.31 2.21
N LEU A 195 -10.01 20.46 2.58
CA LEU A 195 -10.75 21.55 3.23
C LEU A 195 -11.96 22.06 2.41
N GLN A 196 -11.89 21.99 1.08
CA GLN A 196 -12.97 22.39 0.18
C GLN A 196 -13.97 21.27 -0.13
N ASP A 197 -13.73 20.06 0.34
CA ASP A 197 -14.58 18.91 0.00
C ASP A 197 -15.61 18.61 1.10
N PRO A 198 -16.73 17.97 0.75
CA PRO A 198 -17.70 17.51 1.75
C PRO A 198 -17.06 16.51 2.74
N PRO A 199 -17.42 16.58 4.02
CA PRO A 199 -16.91 15.66 5.03
C PRO A 199 -17.07 14.18 4.64
N GLY A 200 -16.03 13.37 4.87
CA GLY A 200 -16.00 11.95 4.54
C GLY A 200 -15.85 11.65 3.03
N GLN A 201 -15.57 12.64 2.21
CA GLN A 201 -15.31 12.47 0.79
C GLN A 201 -13.81 12.57 0.51
N VAL A 202 -13.15 11.44 0.36
CA VAL A 202 -11.70 11.34 0.17
C VAL A 202 -11.38 11.35 -1.31
N ARG A 203 -10.51 12.28 -1.73
CA ARG A 203 -10.05 12.35 -3.11
C ARG A 203 -9.09 11.21 -3.45
N VAL A 204 -9.22 10.73 -4.69
CA VAL A 204 -8.31 9.78 -5.32
C VAL A 204 -7.73 10.39 -6.59
N LEU A 205 -6.43 10.17 -6.79
CA LEU A 205 -5.68 10.61 -7.95
C LEU A 205 -5.04 9.41 -8.63
N GLY A 206 -5.05 9.37 -9.96
CA GLY A 206 -4.36 8.36 -10.75
C GLY A 206 -3.23 8.97 -11.56
N TRP A 207 -2.01 8.49 -11.40
CA TRP A 207 -0.86 8.93 -12.19
C TRP A 207 -0.44 7.84 -13.17
N PRO A 208 -0.63 8.03 -14.49
CA PRO A 208 -0.27 7.03 -15.48
C PRO A 208 1.23 6.75 -15.49
N LEU A 209 1.61 5.50 -15.64
CA LEU A 209 3.00 5.07 -15.77
C LEU A 209 3.32 4.64 -17.19
N GLY A 210 4.56 4.85 -17.60
CA GLY A 210 5.12 4.30 -18.83
C GLY A 210 5.20 2.77 -18.79
N THR A 211 5.55 2.17 -19.91
CA THR A 211 5.57 0.70 -20.11
C THR A 211 6.47 -0.03 -19.10
N SER A 212 7.60 0.56 -18.73
CA SER A 212 8.51 0.01 -17.70
C SER A 212 7.96 0.16 -16.28
N MET A 213 6.95 1.02 -16.07
CA MET A 213 6.43 1.43 -14.76
C MET A 213 7.49 2.13 -13.88
N GLU A 214 8.54 2.65 -14.48
CA GLU A 214 9.61 3.38 -13.80
C GLU A 214 9.58 4.89 -14.10
N SER A 215 8.70 5.34 -14.99
CA SER A 215 8.50 6.74 -15.37
C SER A 215 7.02 7.09 -15.45
N LEU A 216 6.69 8.37 -15.27
CA LEU A 216 5.34 8.88 -15.52
C LEU A 216 5.10 8.98 -17.03
N ALA A 217 3.85 8.75 -17.45
CA ALA A 217 3.43 8.80 -18.86
C ALA A 217 2.44 9.95 -19.16
N GLY A 218 2.15 10.79 -18.17
CA GLY A 218 1.22 11.91 -18.32
C GLY A 218 0.94 12.62 -17.01
N ASP A 219 0.00 13.54 -17.07
CA ASP A 219 -0.48 14.30 -15.91
C ASP A 219 -1.37 13.42 -15.01
N PRO A 220 -1.50 13.78 -13.73
CA PRO A 220 -2.39 13.08 -12.82
C PRO A 220 -3.86 13.29 -13.17
N GLU A 221 -4.63 12.22 -13.13
CA GLU A 221 -6.05 12.19 -13.43
C GLU A 221 -6.88 12.12 -12.13
N PRO A 222 -7.78 13.09 -11.88
CA PRO A 222 -8.74 12.95 -10.78
C PRO A 222 -9.63 11.73 -11.00
N ARG A 223 -9.94 11.02 -9.90
CA ARG A 223 -10.82 9.85 -9.90
C ARG A 223 -12.00 10.05 -8.97
N GLN A 224 -13.02 9.23 -9.12
CA GLN A 224 -14.16 9.25 -8.20
C GLN A 224 -13.65 9.16 -6.76
N PRO A 225 -14.13 10.04 -5.86
CA PRO A 225 -13.72 10.01 -4.47
C PRO A 225 -14.27 8.77 -3.75
N LEU A 226 -13.63 8.37 -2.67
CA LEU A 226 -14.10 7.32 -1.78
C LEU A 226 -14.93 7.92 -0.63
N ARG A 227 -15.92 7.16 -0.15
CA ARG A 227 -16.73 7.54 1.01
C ARG A 227 -16.19 6.95 2.29
N LEU A 228 -15.79 7.79 3.23
CA LEU A 228 -15.55 7.41 4.62
C LEU A 228 -16.78 7.71 5.47
N PRO A 229 -16.93 7.11 6.65
CA PRO A 229 -17.98 7.52 7.59
C PRO A 229 -17.80 8.98 7.98
N GLN A 230 -18.94 9.69 8.09
CA GLN A 230 -18.95 11.08 8.53
C GLN A 230 -18.92 11.16 10.06
N GLY A 231 -18.22 12.16 10.60
CA GLY A 231 -18.29 12.54 12.01
C GLY A 231 -17.53 11.66 13.00
N ASP A 232 -16.93 10.56 12.55
CA ASP A 232 -16.34 9.57 13.48
C ASP A 232 -14.81 9.61 13.58
N GLY A 233 -14.16 10.56 12.93
CA GLY A 233 -12.69 10.68 12.96
C GLY A 233 -11.95 9.52 12.27
N TRP A 234 -12.59 8.84 11.31
CA TRP A 234 -11.94 7.84 10.50
C TRP A 234 -11.04 8.45 9.43
N GLY A 235 -9.79 7.97 9.36
CA GLY A 235 -8.83 8.25 8.28
C GLY A 235 -8.59 7.02 7.42
N LEU A 236 -8.23 7.25 6.16
CA LEU A 236 -7.78 6.21 5.21
C LEU A 236 -6.25 6.23 5.20
N THR A 237 -5.61 5.31 5.91
CA THR A 237 -4.15 5.30 6.07
C THR A 237 -3.43 4.60 4.94
N ASP A 238 -4.07 3.61 4.28
CA ASP A 238 -3.46 2.99 3.10
C ASP A 238 -4.48 2.38 2.15
N LEU A 239 -4.08 2.19 0.89
CA LEU A 239 -4.82 1.53 -0.17
C LEU A 239 -3.97 0.46 -0.86
N LEU A 240 -4.60 -0.67 -1.15
CA LEU A 240 -4.02 -1.74 -1.96
C LEU A 240 -4.93 -2.01 -3.17
N ALA A 241 -4.42 -1.76 -4.37
CA ALA A 241 -5.09 -2.19 -5.59
C ALA A 241 -4.99 -3.71 -5.73
N LEU A 242 -6.14 -4.37 -5.77
CA LEU A 242 -6.21 -5.82 -5.89
C LEU A 242 -6.12 -6.22 -7.38
N PRO A 243 -5.52 -7.40 -7.66
CA PRO A 243 -5.52 -7.94 -9.02
C PRO A 243 -6.94 -8.05 -9.58
N GLU A 244 -7.09 -7.72 -10.86
CA GLU A 244 -8.36 -7.79 -11.56
C GLU A 244 -8.84 -9.26 -11.63
N THR A 245 -10.02 -9.52 -11.03
CA THR A 245 -10.70 -10.81 -11.11
C THR A 245 -12.02 -10.62 -11.86
N SER A 246 -12.27 -11.42 -12.88
CA SER A 246 -13.56 -11.41 -13.62
C SER A 246 -13.98 -10.03 -14.15
N ASN A 247 -13.05 -9.21 -14.62
CA ASN A 247 -13.23 -7.84 -15.15
C ASN A 247 -13.57 -6.76 -14.09
N GLU A 248 -13.57 -7.08 -12.81
CA GLU A 248 -13.75 -6.09 -11.76
C GLU A 248 -12.46 -5.91 -10.96
N ALA A 249 -11.93 -4.69 -11.00
CA ALA A 249 -10.84 -4.28 -10.13
C ALA A 249 -11.44 -3.61 -8.87
N THR A 250 -10.84 -3.90 -7.73
CA THR A 250 -11.25 -3.35 -6.44
C THR A 250 -10.04 -2.82 -5.67
N LEU A 251 -10.32 -1.96 -4.68
CA LEU A 251 -9.33 -1.44 -3.75
C LEU A 251 -9.63 -1.93 -2.35
N LEU A 252 -8.62 -2.43 -1.66
CA LEU A 252 -8.69 -2.71 -0.24
C LEU A 252 -8.08 -1.51 0.50
N GLY A 253 -8.86 -0.85 1.36
CA GLY A 253 -8.41 0.27 2.18
C GLY A 253 -8.19 -0.16 3.62
N LEU A 254 -7.14 0.36 4.25
CA LEU A 254 -6.95 0.36 5.68
C LEU A 254 -7.52 1.66 6.23
N GLN A 255 -8.39 1.56 7.22
CA GLN A 255 -8.94 2.72 7.90
C GLN A 255 -8.65 2.64 9.40
N ARG A 256 -8.31 3.77 9.95
CA ARG A 256 -7.99 3.95 11.35
C ARG A 256 -8.81 5.06 11.96
N ARG A 257 -9.10 4.93 13.25
CA ARG A 257 -9.69 5.96 14.08
C ARG A 257 -9.00 5.99 15.43
N PHE A 258 -8.62 7.18 15.87
CA PHE A 258 -8.14 7.41 17.21
C PHE A 258 -9.16 8.17 18.04
N GLN A 259 -9.43 7.69 19.25
CA GLN A 259 -10.24 8.38 20.24
C GLN A 259 -9.43 8.52 21.53
N ALA A 260 -9.13 9.77 21.90
CA ALA A 260 -8.36 10.03 23.11
C ALA A 260 -9.01 9.38 24.35
N PRO A 261 -8.21 8.91 25.33
CA PRO A 261 -6.77 9.11 25.41
C PRO A 261 -5.94 8.07 24.66
N ASP A 262 -6.45 6.86 24.32
CA ASP A 262 -5.66 5.73 23.85
C ASP A 262 -6.45 4.68 23.07
N GLN A 263 -7.63 5.03 22.54
CA GLN A 263 -8.50 4.06 21.86
C GLN A 263 -8.30 4.08 20.35
N TRP A 264 -7.65 3.04 19.84
CA TRP A 264 -7.53 2.78 18.43
C TRP A 264 -8.63 1.85 17.92
N SER A 265 -9.17 2.14 16.76
CA SER A 265 -10.07 1.27 16.01
C SER A 265 -9.56 1.16 14.58
N ASN A 266 -9.51 -0.06 14.06
CA ASN A 266 -8.96 -0.33 12.74
C ASN A 266 -9.90 -1.25 11.96
N ARG A 267 -10.00 -1.03 10.66
CA ARG A 267 -10.79 -1.90 9.78
C ARG A 267 -10.21 -1.97 8.38
N LEU A 268 -10.41 -3.08 7.72
CA LEU A 268 -10.25 -3.21 6.29
C LEU A 268 -11.57 -2.87 5.60
N VAL A 269 -11.51 -2.20 4.47
CA VAL A 269 -12.68 -1.77 3.71
C VAL A 269 -12.47 -2.05 2.24
N LEU A 270 -13.40 -2.73 1.60
CA LEU A 270 -13.37 -2.99 0.16
C LEU A 270 -14.15 -1.92 -0.59
N TYR A 271 -13.52 -1.33 -1.59
CA TYR A 271 -14.13 -0.34 -2.48
C TYR A 271 -14.17 -0.83 -3.93
N PRO A 272 -15.16 -0.44 -4.71
CA PRO A 272 -15.06 -0.55 -6.16
C PRO A 272 -13.94 0.36 -6.67
N LEU A 273 -13.34 0.02 -7.81
CA LEU A 273 -12.28 0.84 -8.39
C LEU A 273 -12.80 2.22 -8.83
N PRO A 274 -12.23 3.33 -8.31
CA PRO A 274 -12.57 4.67 -8.74
C PRO A 274 -12.28 4.89 -10.23
N LYS A 275 -13.28 5.33 -10.99
CA LYS A 275 -13.13 5.66 -12.41
C LYS A 275 -12.53 7.07 -12.57
N PRO A 276 -11.78 7.33 -13.65
CA PRO A 276 -11.36 8.69 -13.98
C PRO A 276 -12.56 9.61 -14.12
N ILE A 277 -12.43 10.88 -13.68
CA ILE A 277 -13.45 11.89 -13.76
C ILE A 277 -13.20 12.72 -15.03
N THR A 278 -14.21 12.88 -15.87
CA THR A 278 -14.14 13.84 -16.97
C THR A 278 -14.19 15.27 -16.43
N SER A 279 -13.50 16.19 -17.10
CA SER A 279 -13.42 17.60 -16.69
C SER A 279 -14.82 18.21 -16.44
N GLY A 280 -14.98 18.88 -15.29
CA GLY A 280 -16.23 19.53 -14.89
C GLY A 280 -17.27 18.62 -14.22
N ALA A 281 -17.05 17.29 -14.14
CA ALA A 281 -17.94 16.40 -13.40
C ALA A 281 -17.61 16.40 -11.90
N ASN A 282 -18.64 16.35 -11.06
CA ASN A 282 -18.52 16.16 -9.61
C ASN A 282 -19.29 14.90 -9.20
N PRO A 283 -18.68 13.70 -9.40
CA PRO A 283 -19.36 12.46 -9.10
C PRO A 283 -19.52 12.25 -7.60
N ALA A 284 -20.59 11.55 -7.22
CA ALA A 284 -20.79 11.11 -5.85
C ALA A 284 -19.61 10.20 -5.40
N ALA A 285 -19.24 10.30 -4.13
CA ALA A 285 -18.23 9.44 -3.54
C ALA A 285 -18.72 7.98 -3.50
N LEU A 286 -17.81 7.07 -3.86
CA LEU A 286 -18.07 5.63 -3.89
C LEU A 286 -18.24 5.08 -2.48
N PRO A 287 -19.35 4.42 -2.18
CA PRO A 287 -19.52 3.72 -0.92
C PRO A 287 -18.64 2.46 -0.89
N SER A 288 -18.32 2.00 0.31
CA SER A 288 -17.69 0.71 0.50
C SER A 288 -18.63 -0.44 0.15
N LEU A 289 -18.08 -1.53 -0.36
CA LEU A 289 -18.82 -2.78 -0.61
C LEU A 289 -19.00 -3.57 0.67
N ILE A 290 -17.97 -3.63 1.51
CA ILE A 290 -17.96 -4.29 2.82
C ILE A 290 -16.83 -3.71 3.67
N SER A 291 -16.94 -3.86 4.99
CA SER A 291 -15.86 -3.57 5.94
C SER A 291 -15.70 -4.70 6.96
N TRP A 292 -14.48 -4.89 7.45
CA TRP A 292 -14.11 -5.89 8.47
C TRP A 292 -13.41 -5.19 9.62
N ASP A 293 -13.97 -5.33 10.82
CA ASP A 293 -13.36 -4.86 12.06
C ASP A 293 -12.16 -5.75 12.40
N LEU A 294 -10.98 -5.15 12.54
CA LEU A 294 -9.75 -5.88 12.78
C LEU A 294 -9.56 -6.25 14.26
N GLN A 295 -10.12 -5.49 15.19
CA GLN A 295 -10.12 -5.87 16.61
C GLN A 295 -11.00 -7.11 16.84
N ALA A 296 -12.10 -7.25 16.09
CA ALA A 296 -12.97 -8.42 16.17
C ALA A 296 -12.28 -9.75 15.78
N ILE A 297 -11.20 -9.69 15.00
CA ILE A 297 -10.38 -10.86 14.64
C ILE A 297 -9.12 -10.98 15.50
N GLY A 298 -9.01 -10.16 16.54
CA GLY A 298 -7.92 -10.22 17.51
C GLY A 298 -6.66 -9.44 17.13
N LEU A 299 -6.73 -8.50 16.15
CA LEU A 299 -5.64 -7.58 15.91
C LEU A 299 -5.49 -6.63 17.10
N SER A 300 -4.26 -6.39 17.54
CA SER A 300 -3.99 -5.43 18.62
C SER A 300 -4.46 -4.03 18.20
N PRO A 301 -5.17 -3.28 19.09
CA PRO A 301 -5.47 -1.88 18.82
C PRO A 301 -4.17 -1.08 18.75
N ASP A 302 -3.89 -0.47 17.59
CA ASP A 302 -2.67 0.32 17.37
C ASP A 302 -2.83 1.28 16.21
N ASN A 303 -1.80 2.06 15.95
CA ASN A 303 -1.65 2.97 14.83
C ASN A 303 -1.28 2.19 13.55
N TRP A 304 -2.21 1.44 12.99
CA TRP A 304 -1.98 0.67 11.76
C TRP A 304 -1.99 1.59 10.55
N GLU A 305 -0.83 1.68 9.85
CA GLU A 305 -0.59 2.63 8.77
C GLU A 305 -0.47 2.00 7.39
N ALA A 306 0.02 0.77 7.28
CA ALA A 306 0.31 0.20 5.98
C ALA A 306 -0.27 -1.20 5.77
N ILE A 307 -0.65 -1.50 4.52
CA ILE A 307 -1.04 -2.83 4.05
C ILE A 307 -0.27 -3.20 2.78
N THR A 308 0.15 -4.45 2.69
CA THR A 308 0.78 -4.99 1.48
C THR A 308 0.46 -6.49 1.36
N PRO A 309 0.43 -7.08 0.14
CA PRO A 309 0.39 -8.54 0.03
C PRO A 309 1.53 -9.16 0.84
N GLY A 310 1.30 -10.32 1.44
CA GLY A 310 2.28 -11.05 2.21
C GLY A 310 2.69 -12.38 1.57
N PRO A 311 3.56 -13.16 2.24
CA PRO A 311 3.93 -14.50 1.79
C PRO A 311 2.72 -15.43 1.86
N PRO A 312 2.50 -16.32 0.88
CA PRO A 312 1.42 -17.30 0.95
C PRO A 312 1.63 -18.27 2.12
N LEU A 313 0.54 -18.76 2.68
CA LEU A 313 0.59 -19.82 3.69
C LEU A 313 0.92 -21.17 3.06
N GLU A 314 1.30 -22.14 3.90
CA GLU A 314 1.59 -23.52 3.48
C GLU A 314 0.36 -24.20 2.81
N ASP A 315 -0.87 -23.77 3.16
CA ASP A 315 -2.12 -24.24 2.54
C ASP A 315 -2.47 -23.50 1.24
N GLY A 316 -1.57 -22.62 0.76
CA GLY A 316 -1.73 -21.86 -0.49
C GLY A 316 -2.61 -20.61 -0.37
N ARG A 317 -3.18 -20.29 0.79
CA ARG A 317 -3.91 -19.04 0.97
C ARG A 317 -2.95 -17.84 0.82
N PRO A 318 -3.31 -16.82 0.04
CA PRO A 318 -2.59 -15.56 0.04
C PRO A 318 -2.73 -14.87 1.40
N THR A 319 -1.85 -13.95 1.70
CA THR A 319 -1.92 -13.19 2.96
C THR A 319 -1.80 -11.70 2.72
N LEU A 320 -2.19 -10.95 3.72
CA LEU A 320 -2.02 -9.51 3.84
C LEU A 320 -1.11 -9.24 5.04
N LEU A 321 -0.07 -8.45 4.84
CA LEU A 321 0.75 -7.89 5.92
C LEU A 321 0.20 -6.52 6.29
N LEU A 322 0.12 -6.24 7.59
CA LEU A 322 -0.19 -4.93 8.16
C LEU A 322 0.99 -4.48 9.01
N VAL A 323 1.28 -3.20 8.96
CA VAL A 323 2.34 -2.57 9.76
C VAL A 323 1.76 -1.43 10.57
N SER A 324 2.10 -1.35 11.86
CA SER A 324 1.79 -0.20 12.68
C SER A 324 2.98 0.73 12.83
N ASP A 325 2.70 1.99 13.09
CA ASP A 325 3.67 3.03 13.39
C ASP A 325 3.74 3.29 14.89
N ASP A 326 4.95 3.33 15.45
CA ASP A 326 5.20 3.64 16.85
C ASP A 326 5.27 5.15 17.14
N ASN A 327 5.12 6.01 16.13
CA ASN A 327 5.25 7.47 16.24
C ASN A 327 6.56 7.89 16.96
N PHE A 328 7.60 7.08 16.88
CA PHE A 328 8.82 7.21 17.72
C PHE A 328 8.53 7.34 19.21
N SER A 329 7.38 6.87 19.67
CA SER A 329 6.96 6.88 21.07
C SER A 329 7.56 5.70 21.83
N PRO A 330 8.17 5.89 23.00
CA PRO A 330 8.62 4.77 23.82
C PRO A 330 7.48 3.90 24.36
N LEU A 331 6.23 4.37 24.26
CA LEU A 331 5.03 3.69 24.74
C LEU A 331 4.29 2.92 23.65
N GLN A 332 4.68 3.06 22.38
CA GLN A 332 4.11 2.34 21.25
C GLN A 332 5.14 1.37 20.64
N ASP A 333 4.67 0.34 20.00
CA ASP A 333 5.51 -0.64 19.30
C ASP A 333 5.24 -0.58 17.80
N ASN A 334 6.23 -0.90 16.97
CA ASN A 334 6.00 -1.21 15.59
C ASN A 334 5.55 -2.67 15.51
N LEU A 335 4.30 -2.90 15.19
CA LEU A 335 3.72 -4.22 15.03
C LEU A 335 3.69 -4.63 13.56
N LEU A 336 3.91 -5.89 13.31
CA LEU A 336 3.72 -6.52 12.01
C LEU A 336 2.74 -7.67 12.17
N SER A 337 1.60 -7.61 11.48
CA SER A 337 0.57 -8.65 11.54
C SER A 337 0.37 -9.30 10.17
N LEU A 338 0.11 -10.61 10.17
CA LEU A 338 -0.19 -11.41 9.00
C LEU A 338 -1.64 -11.87 9.07
N LEU A 339 -2.44 -11.47 8.09
CA LEU A 339 -3.83 -11.88 7.95
C LEU A 339 -4.00 -12.82 6.76
N ALA A 340 -4.89 -13.79 6.87
CA ALA A 340 -5.29 -14.66 5.76
C ALA A 340 -6.80 -14.57 5.52
N PRO A 341 -7.27 -14.54 4.27
CA PRO A 341 -8.70 -14.56 3.98
C PRO A 341 -9.31 -15.92 4.34
N ARG A 342 -10.46 -15.90 5.01
CA ARG A 342 -11.25 -17.11 5.24
C ARG A 342 -11.93 -17.55 3.96
N ARG A 343 -12.04 -18.87 3.78
CA ARG A 343 -12.68 -19.45 2.61
C ARG A 343 -13.60 -20.59 3.04
N SER A 344 -14.85 -20.53 2.59
CA SER A 344 -15.79 -21.62 2.76
C SER A 344 -15.55 -22.74 1.74
N ALA A 345 -16.07 -23.93 2.02
CA ALA A 345 -16.01 -25.06 1.08
C ALA A 345 -16.69 -24.74 -0.28
N ALA A 346 -17.68 -23.84 -0.29
CA ALA A 346 -18.37 -23.40 -1.49
C ALA A 346 -17.51 -22.54 -2.42
N CYS A 347 -16.39 -22.01 -1.93
CA CYS A 347 -15.45 -21.16 -2.67
C CYS A 347 -14.19 -21.91 -3.13
N ARG A 348 -14.26 -23.25 -3.24
CA ARG A 348 -13.18 -24.01 -3.86
C ARG A 348 -13.12 -23.62 -5.32
N PHE A 349 -11.99 -23.08 -5.77
CA PHE A 349 -11.73 -22.93 -7.19
C PHE A 349 -11.75 -24.32 -7.81
N ASP A 350 -12.51 -24.45 -8.87
CA ASP A 350 -12.42 -25.60 -9.76
C ASP A 350 -10.99 -25.61 -10.33
N THR A 351 -10.09 -26.29 -9.64
CA THR A 351 -8.83 -26.71 -10.24
C THR A 351 -9.23 -27.75 -11.24
N GLY A 352 -9.50 -27.30 -12.50
CA GLY A 352 -9.96 -28.15 -13.57
C GLY A 352 -9.08 -29.39 -13.76
N HIS A 353 -9.33 -30.40 -12.97
CA HIS A 353 -9.02 -31.78 -13.28
C HIS A 353 -10.28 -32.34 -13.93
N GLY A 354 -10.45 -32.00 -15.20
CA GLY A 354 -11.30 -32.78 -16.09
C GLY A 354 -10.78 -34.21 -16.08
N SER A 355 -11.48 -35.06 -15.37
CA SER A 355 -11.36 -36.51 -15.58
C SER A 355 -11.80 -36.80 -17.01
N ILE A 356 -10.88 -37.29 -17.83
CA ILE A 356 -11.19 -38.04 -19.05
C ILE A 356 -11.29 -39.50 -18.66
#